data_d029bb5aa72332c43dd08aaa12e5b101
#
_entry.id   d029bb5aa72332c43dd08aaa12e5b101
#
_cell.length_a   1.000
_cell.length_b   1.000
_cell.length_c   1.000
_cell.angle_alpha   90.00
_cell.angle_beta   90.00
_cell.angle_gamma   90.00
#
_symmetry.space_group_name_H-M   'P 1'
#
loop_
_entity.id
_entity.type
_entity.pdbx_description
1 polymer ?
#
loop_
_entity_poly.entity_id
_entity_poly.type
_entity_poly.pdbx_seq_one_letter_code
_entity_poly.pdbx_strand_id
1 'polypeptide(L)'
;MEKLLIKGGKSLSGQIDCSGAKNAALPVIAASILSSDDITLKNLPYLQDITTMFELIGSMGADISLDEKMNFKLNTSNLSNLEARYELVKTMRASILVLGSMVAKYGYAKIALPGGCAIGSRPVNYHLKALEKLGAEISLNNGYIEAKAKKLIGANIEFEGVTVTGTENLMMAASLAEGLTTLTNVAKEPEISDLADFLNSMGAKISGAGTDEIRIEGVEELTGTTFKIPADRIEAGTYLVAAAVTNGKITINKIDPTRMGSIIETLQKAGAEVDSNGNSISLDMTKDAIKPVDIVTAPFPGFPTDMQAQFTVLNCIGSGESSVTETIFENRFMHVQELNRMGTDITINGTTALINGVDSISGAQVMATDLRASASLILAGLIAKGETIVDRIYHIDRGYERIEEKLSNLGAEIIRLPN
;
A
#
# COMPACT_ATOMS: atom_id res chain seq x y z
N MET A 1 -0.57 -17.28 18.40
CA MET A 1 -0.64 -16.44 17.18
C MET A 1 -0.92 -17.36 16.01
N GLU A 2 -1.88 -16.98 15.17
CA GLU A 2 -2.17 -17.72 13.94
C GLU A 2 -0.95 -17.81 13.02
N LYS A 3 -0.91 -18.89 12.22
CA LYS A 3 0.17 -19.22 11.29
C LYS A 3 -0.41 -19.70 9.97
N LEU A 4 0.36 -19.64 8.91
CA LEU A 4 0.02 -20.30 7.65
C LEU A 4 0.90 -21.55 7.47
N LEU A 5 0.27 -22.66 7.16
CA LEU A 5 0.92 -23.90 6.69
C LEU A 5 0.74 -23.99 5.20
N ILE A 6 1.83 -24.14 4.46
CA ILE A 6 1.87 -24.18 3.00
C ILE A 6 2.59 -25.45 2.58
N LYS A 7 1.95 -26.24 1.69
CA LYS A 7 2.59 -27.37 0.99
C LYS A 7 2.88 -26.95 -0.43
N GLY A 8 4.17 -26.83 -0.74
CA GLY A 8 4.61 -26.40 -2.05
C GLY A 8 4.45 -27.45 -3.15
N GLY A 9 4.72 -27.04 -4.39
CA GLY A 9 4.80 -27.94 -5.55
C GLY A 9 3.52 -28.03 -6.39
N LYS A 10 2.50 -27.20 -6.12
CA LYS A 10 1.30 -27.10 -6.97
C LYS A 10 1.40 -25.90 -7.91
N SER A 11 1.20 -26.12 -9.22
CA SER A 11 1.01 -25.04 -10.17
C SER A 11 -0.33 -24.36 -9.95
N LEU A 12 -0.30 -23.02 -9.88
CA LEU A 12 -1.55 -22.26 -9.71
C LEU A 12 -2.30 -22.15 -11.05
N SER A 13 -3.63 -22.26 -11.00
CA SER A 13 -4.49 -22.11 -12.16
C SER A 13 -5.87 -21.63 -11.77
N GLY A 14 -6.55 -20.93 -12.71
CA GLY A 14 -7.90 -20.43 -12.46
C GLY A 14 -8.01 -18.93 -12.50
N GLN A 15 -9.00 -18.39 -11.81
CA GLN A 15 -9.23 -16.94 -11.78
C GLN A 15 -9.65 -16.48 -10.39
N ILE A 16 -9.28 -15.24 -10.07
CA ILE A 16 -9.66 -14.54 -8.84
C ILE A 16 -10.05 -13.10 -9.12
N ASP A 17 -10.83 -12.51 -8.21
CA ASP A 17 -11.13 -11.09 -8.20
C ASP A 17 -10.11 -10.36 -7.32
N CYS A 18 -9.59 -9.22 -7.80
CA CYS A 18 -8.74 -8.34 -7.02
C CYS A 18 -9.57 -7.53 -6.02
N SER A 19 -9.07 -7.40 -4.79
CA SER A 19 -9.68 -6.58 -3.75
C SER A 19 -9.39 -5.08 -3.95
N GLY A 20 -10.08 -4.23 -3.20
CA GLY A 20 -9.81 -2.80 -3.17
C GLY A 20 -8.40 -2.47 -2.66
N ALA A 21 -7.81 -1.40 -3.19
CA ALA A 21 -6.45 -0.99 -2.85
C ALA A 21 -6.40 -0.40 -1.43
N LYS A 22 -5.60 -1.03 -0.56
CA LYS A 22 -5.32 -0.49 0.77
C LYS A 22 -4.78 0.94 0.72
N ASN A 23 -3.79 1.15 -0.14
CA ASN A 23 -3.08 2.42 -0.23
C ASN A 23 -3.93 3.56 -0.82
N ALA A 24 -5.02 3.24 -1.56
CA ALA A 24 -6.04 4.20 -1.96
C ALA A 24 -7.12 4.40 -0.87
N ALA A 25 -7.49 3.32 -0.17
CA ALA A 25 -8.55 3.37 0.84
C ALA A 25 -8.19 4.22 2.07
N LEU A 26 -6.95 4.09 2.57
CA LEU A 26 -6.53 4.82 3.78
C LEU A 26 -6.58 6.35 3.63
N PRO A 27 -6.03 6.97 2.56
CA PRO A 27 -6.16 8.41 2.37
C PRO A 27 -7.61 8.84 2.09
N VAL A 28 -8.43 8.05 1.40
CA VAL A 28 -9.86 8.32 1.17
C VAL A 28 -10.62 8.34 2.50
N ILE A 29 -10.37 7.38 3.40
CA ILE A 29 -10.99 7.37 4.74
C ILE A 29 -10.55 8.60 5.55
N ALA A 30 -9.25 8.96 5.53
CA ALA A 30 -8.75 10.16 6.19
C ALA A 30 -9.34 11.46 5.60
N ALA A 31 -9.51 11.52 4.28
CA ALA A 31 -10.13 12.65 3.58
C ALA A 31 -11.63 12.79 3.86
N SER A 32 -12.32 11.71 4.26
CA SER A 32 -13.72 11.76 4.66
C SER A 32 -13.98 12.70 5.84
N ILE A 33 -12.96 13.01 6.65
CA ILE A 33 -13.01 14.00 7.73
C ILE A 33 -13.37 15.39 7.19
N LEU A 34 -13.06 15.72 5.93
CA LEU A 34 -13.25 17.04 5.35
C LEU A 34 -14.70 17.42 5.08
N SER A 35 -15.64 16.44 5.00
CA SER A 35 -17.08 16.72 4.85
C SER A 35 -17.84 16.48 6.16
N SER A 36 -18.96 17.15 6.33
CA SER A 36 -19.94 16.86 7.40
C SER A 36 -21.13 16.03 6.90
N ASP A 37 -21.21 15.78 5.61
CA ASP A 37 -22.25 14.97 4.98
C ASP A 37 -21.88 13.48 4.98
N ASP A 38 -22.84 12.64 4.65
CA ASP A 38 -22.65 11.20 4.53
C ASP A 38 -21.76 10.85 3.33
N ILE A 39 -20.76 10.02 3.59
CA ILE A 39 -19.87 9.45 2.58
C ILE A 39 -20.08 7.94 2.52
N THR A 40 -20.28 7.43 1.32
CA THR A 40 -20.40 5.99 1.08
C THR A 40 -19.17 5.45 0.34
N LEU A 41 -18.43 4.55 0.94
CA LEU A 41 -17.25 3.90 0.35
C LEU A 41 -17.58 2.47 -0.05
N LYS A 42 -17.34 2.16 -1.34
CA LYS A 42 -17.54 0.83 -1.92
C LYS A 42 -16.21 0.14 -2.18
N ASN A 43 -16.21 -1.18 -2.22
CA ASN A 43 -15.04 -2.00 -2.52
C ASN A 43 -13.86 -1.75 -1.55
N LEU A 44 -14.14 -1.45 -0.28
CA LEU A 44 -13.11 -1.40 0.74
C LEU A 44 -12.60 -2.83 1.03
N PRO A 45 -11.28 -3.03 1.08
CA PRO A 45 -10.74 -4.35 1.42
C PRO A 45 -10.91 -4.62 2.92
N TYR A 46 -11.14 -5.88 3.27
CA TYR A 46 -11.23 -6.30 4.67
C TYR A 46 -9.82 -6.54 5.24
N LEU A 47 -9.19 -5.48 5.75
CA LEU A 47 -7.81 -5.46 6.21
C LEU A 47 -7.68 -4.84 7.60
N GLN A 48 -6.69 -5.29 8.38
CA GLN A 48 -6.42 -4.76 9.71
C GLN A 48 -6.13 -3.25 9.68
N ASP A 49 -5.37 -2.75 8.69
CA ASP A 49 -5.07 -1.32 8.59
C ASP A 49 -6.34 -0.47 8.33
N ILE A 50 -7.32 -1.01 7.58
CA ILE A 50 -8.62 -0.34 7.35
C ILE A 50 -9.43 -0.28 8.65
N THR A 51 -9.49 -1.39 9.37
CA THR A 51 -10.15 -1.45 10.70
C THR A 51 -9.51 -0.45 11.65
N THR A 52 -8.18 -0.39 11.72
CA THR A 52 -7.45 0.56 12.58
C THR A 52 -7.73 2.02 12.21
N MET A 53 -7.86 2.35 10.90
CA MET A 53 -8.22 3.69 10.48
C MET A 53 -9.65 4.05 10.90
N PHE A 54 -10.60 3.12 10.79
CA PHE A 54 -11.96 3.32 11.28
C PHE A 54 -12.02 3.45 12.80
N GLU A 55 -11.27 2.64 13.55
CA GLU A 55 -11.15 2.80 15.00
C GLU A 55 -10.59 4.18 15.37
N LEU A 56 -9.60 4.66 14.61
CA LEU A 56 -9.01 5.98 14.82
C LEU A 56 -10.05 7.09 14.66
N ILE A 57 -10.71 7.19 13.49
CA ILE A 57 -11.69 8.23 13.25
C ILE A 57 -12.97 8.06 14.09
N GLY A 58 -13.37 6.82 14.39
CA GLY A 58 -14.46 6.50 15.32
C GLY A 58 -14.16 6.99 16.74
N SER A 59 -12.90 6.84 17.22
CA SER A 59 -12.47 7.38 18.51
C SER A 59 -12.50 8.91 18.59
N MET A 60 -12.52 9.58 17.44
CA MET A 60 -12.68 11.02 17.30
C MET A 60 -14.13 11.47 17.29
N GLY A 61 -15.09 10.55 17.10
CA GLY A 61 -16.53 10.82 17.10
C GLY A 61 -17.20 10.62 15.73
N ALA A 62 -16.53 9.97 14.77
CA ALA A 62 -17.18 9.62 13.50
C ALA A 62 -18.18 8.48 13.69
N ASP A 63 -19.33 8.60 13.03
CA ASP A 63 -20.31 7.53 12.90
C ASP A 63 -19.96 6.66 11.70
N ILE A 64 -19.78 5.35 11.93
CA ILE A 64 -19.37 4.39 10.91
C ILE A 64 -20.35 3.22 10.93
N SER A 65 -20.90 2.89 9.79
CA SER A 65 -21.83 1.78 9.63
C SER A 65 -21.62 1.03 8.31
N LEU A 66 -22.08 -0.21 8.26
CA LEU A 66 -22.14 -1.03 7.05
C LEU A 66 -23.59 -1.10 6.56
N ASP A 67 -23.81 -0.92 5.26
CA ASP A 67 -25.11 -1.18 4.64
C ASP A 67 -25.27 -2.67 4.26
N GLU A 68 -26.48 -3.04 3.82
CA GLU A 68 -26.81 -4.41 3.41
C GLU A 68 -25.97 -4.94 2.21
N LYS A 69 -25.33 -4.03 1.47
CA LYS A 69 -24.45 -4.35 0.34
C LYS A 69 -22.96 -4.34 0.70
N MET A 70 -22.67 -4.33 2.01
CA MET A 70 -21.30 -4.26 2.53
C MET A 70 -20.53 -2.99 2.12
N ASN A 71 -21.25 -1.88 1.87
CA ASN A 71 -20.61 -0.58 1.70
C ASN A 71 -20.49 0.11 3.06
N PHE A 72 -19.36 0.76 3.29
CA PHE A 72 -19.17 1.56 4.49
C PHE A 72 -19.78 2.94 4.32
N LYS A 73 -20.55 3.36 5.32
CA LYS A 73 -21.06 4.72 5.44
C LYS A 73 -20.37 5.42 6.59
N LEU A 74 -19.87 6.61 6.31
CA LEU A 74 -19.14 7.44 7.27
C LEU A 74 -19.84 8.79 7.38
N ASN A 75 -20.01 9.27 8.61
CA ASN A 75 -20.43 10.63 8.90
C ASN A 75 -19.51 11.22 9.96
N THR A 76 -18.88 12.35 9.67
CA THR A 76 -17.91 13.01 10.54
C THR A 76 -18.40 14.35 11.11
N SER A 77 -19.70 14.62 11.04
CA SER A 77 -20.31 15.86 11.55
C SER A 77 -20.11 16.05 13.05
N ASN A 78 -19.99 14.96 13.81
CA ASN A 78 -19.89 14.93 15.27
C ASN A 78 -18.46 14.75 15.79
N LEU A 79 -17.43 14.94 14.96
CA LEU A 79 -16.06 14.87 15.45
C LEU A 79 -15.81 15.92 16.53
N SER A 80 -15.46 15.45 17.72
CA SER A 80 -15.23 16.30 18.91
C SER A 80 -13.86 16.12 19.52
N ASN A 81 -13.24 14.94 19.34
CA ASN A 81 -11.89 14.65 19.79
C ASN A 81 -10.91 14.74 18.62
N LEU A 82 -10.06 15.77 18.63
CA LEU A 82 -9.07 16.02 17.57
C LEU A 82 -7.67 15.48 17.94
N GLU A 83 -7.63 14.36 18.68
CA GLU A 83 -6.39 13.69 19.10
C GLU A 83 -6.31 12.26 18.53
N ALA A 84 -5.25 11.99 17.75
CA ALA A 84 -4.86 10.64 17.34
C ALA A 84 -3.88 10.05 18.37
N ARG A 85 -4.38 9.15 19.22
CA ARG A 85 -3.64 8.61 20.35
C ARG A 85 -2.55 7.63 19.92
N TYR A 86 -1.46 7.59 20.70
CA TYR A 86 -0.29 6.74 20.47
C TYR A 86 -0.67 5.26 20.25
N GLU A 87 -1.63 4.71 21.01
CA GLU A 87 -2.00 3.29 20.94
C GLU A 87 -2.49 2.85 19.55
N LEU A 88 -3.18 3.71 18.82
CA LEU A 88 -3.62 3.46 17.45
C LEU A 88 -2.55 3.83 16.42
N VAL A 89 -1.89 4.98 16.60
CA VAL A 89 -0.87 5.48 15.66
C VAL A 89 0.35 4.56 15.59
N LYS A 90 0.79 3.96 16.71
CA LYS A 90 1.94 3.05 16.74
C LYS A 90 1.78 1.81 15.86
N THR A 91 0.54 1.38 15.62
CA THR A 91 0.24 0.16 14.86
C THR A 91 0.11 0.43 13.36
N MET A 92 -0.23 1.67 12.97
CA MET A 92 -0.46 2.05 11.58
C MET A 92 0.09 3.44 11.29
N ARG A 93 1.17 3.51 10.54
CA ARG A 93 1.84 4.76 10.17
C ARG A 93 0.97 5.72 9.35
N ALA A 94 0.05 5.17 8.54
CA ALA A 94 -0.90 5.96 7.75
C ALA A 94 -1.84 6.82 8.60
N SER A 95 -1.87 6.64 9.93
CA SER A 95 -2.58 7.52 10.87
C SER A 95 -2.17 8.99 10.74
N ILE A 96 -0.95 9.28 10.24
CA ILE A 96 -0.51 10.65 9.96
C ILE A 96 -1.38 11.37 8.92
N LEU A 97 -2.12 10.64 8.08
CA LEU A 97 -2.97 11.21 7.02
C LEU A 97 -4.13 12.05 7.57
N VAL A 98 -4.60 11.78 8.79
CA VAL A 98 -5.65 12.61 9.38
C VAL A 98 -5.18 14.02 9.74
N LEU A 99 -3.86 14.29 9.77
CA LEU A 99 -3.28 15.58 10.16
C LEU A 99 -3.78 16.71 9.26
N GLY A 100 -3.63 16.56 7.94
CA GLY A 100 -4.03 17.58 6.97
C GLY A 100 -5.53 17.85 6.98
N SER A 101 -6.34 16.78 7.01
CA SER A 101 -7.81 16.89 7.06
C SER A 101 -8.29 17.60 8.33
N MET A 102 -7.74 17.24 9.50
CA MET A 102 -8.14 17.83 10.77
C MET A 102 -7.76 19.31 10.86
N VAL A 103 -6.53 19.67 10.49
CA VAL A 103 -6.09 21.08 10.52
C VAL A 103 -6.89 21.93 9.54
N ALA A 104 -7.16 21.40 8.34
CA ALA A 104 -7.93 22.13 7.32
C ALA A 104 -9.37 22.41 7.76
N LYS A 105 -10.06 21.42 8.34
CA LYS A 105 -11.48 21.55 8.72
C LYS A 105 -11.69 22.18 10.08
N TYR A 106 -10.87 21.80 11.07
CA TYR A 106 -11.10 22.18 12.48
C TYR A 106 -10.07 23.20 13.00
N GLY A 107 -9.06 23.56 12.21
CA GLY A 107 -7.98 24.45 12.64
C GLY A 107 -7.06 23.87 13.72
N TYR A 108 -7.21 22.60 14.07
CA TYR A 108 -6.43 21.93 15.10
C TYR A 108 -6.29 20.43 14.82
N ALA A 109 -5.11 19.91 15.12
CA ALA A 109 -4.87 18.47 15.19
C ALA A 109 -3.78 18.17 16.23
N LYS A 110 -3.93 17.05 16.97
CA LYS A 110 -2.90 16.49 17.84
C LYS A 110 -2.71 15.03 17.50
N ILE A 111 -1.54 14.67 17.00
CA ILE A 111 -1.27 13.31 16.51
C ILE A 111 0.01 12.80 17.16
N ALA A 112 -0.05 11.59 17.76
CA ALA A 112 1.17 10.94 18.23
C ALA A 112 2.15 10.73 17.07
N LEU A 113 3.43 10.98 17.31
CA LEU A 113 4.47 10.67 16.31
C LEU A 113 4.39 9.19 15.97
N PRO A 114 4.25 8.84 14.69
CA PRO A 114 4.27 7.45 14.29
C PRO A 114 5.61 6.83 14.65
N GLY A 115 5.59 5.66 15.27
CA GLY A 115 6.79 4.90 15.64
C GLY A 115 7.68 4.60 14.43
N GLY A 116 8.92 4.15 14.69
CA GLY A 116 9.83 3.70 13.65
C GLY A 116 9.21 2.59 12.79
N CYS A 117 9.59 2.54 11.52
CA CYS A 117 9.19 1.48 10.61
C CYS A 117 10.35 0.48 10.46
N ALA A 118 10.03 -0.83 10.47
CA ALA A 118 11.03 -1.87 10.32
C ALA A 118 11.81 -1.76 8.99
N ILE A 119 11.17 -1.26 7.93
CA ILE A 119 11.76 -1.16 6.57
C ILE A 119 12.59 0.11 6.33
N GLY A 120 12.62 1.08 7.26
CA GLY A 120 13.45 2.28 7.11
C GLY A 120 12.87 3.55 7.72
N SER A 121 13.64 4.63 7.65
CA SER A 121 13.22 5.92 8.12
C SER A 121 12.16 6.51 7.19
N ARG A 122 11.09 7.04 7.76
CA ARG A 122 10.02 7.71 7.04
C ARG A 122 9.71 9.03 7.73
N PRO A 123 10.56 10.03 7.56
CA PRO A 123 10.43 11.28 8.28
C PRO A 123 9.10 11.97 7.94
N VAL A 124 8.39 12.43 8.96
CA VAL A 124 7.15 13.23 8.80
C VAL A 124 7.43 14.71 8.56
N ASN A 125 8.70 15.12 8.59
CA ASN A 125 9.12 16.53 8.42
C ASN A 125 8.63 17.14 7.12
N TYR A 126 8.53 16.37 6.02
CA TYR A 126 7.97 16.89 4.75
C TYR A 126 6.50 17.32 4.91
N HIS A 127 5.71 16.56 5.66
CA HIS A 127 4.32 16.93 5.97
C HIS A 127 4.29 18.23 6.78
N LEU A 128 5.11 18.31 7.82
CA LEU A 128 5.10 19.43 8.77
C LEU A 128 5.56 20.73 8.09
N LYS A 129 6.71 20.72 7.40
CA LYS A 129 7.23 21.86 6.64
C LYS A 129 6.24 22.38 5.59
N ALA A 130 5.54 21.46 4.93
CA ALA A 130 4.57 21.84 3.92
C ALA A 130 3.28 22.44 4.53
N LEU A 131 2.81 21.92 5.68
CA LEU A 131 1.70 22.52 6.42
C LEU A 131 2.06 23.90 7.00
N GLU A 132 3.31 24.10 7.47
CA GLU A 132 3.81 25.42 7.89
C GLU A 132 3.77 26.43 6.75
N LYS A 133 4.09 26.03 5.51
CA LYS A 133 3.95 26.88 4.31
C LYS A 133 2.51 27.27 4.01
N LEU A 134 1.53 26.44 4.37
CA LEU A 134 0.10 26.78 4.33
C LEU A 134 -0.35 27.64 5.52
N GLY A 135 0.54 27.99 6.44
CA GLY A 135 0.26 28.86 7.59
C GLY A 135 -0.12 28.11 8.88
N ALA A 136 0.11 26.81 8.96
CA ALA A 136 -0.07 26.10 10.22
C ALA A 136 1.10 26.37 11.19
N GLU A 137 0.77 26.55 12.46
CA GLU A 137 1.74 26.56 13.56
C GLU A 137 1.94 25.13 14.05
N ILE A 138 3.18 24.62 13.93
CA ILE A 138 3.52 23.25 14.32
C ILE A 138 4.38 23.24 15.57
N SER A 139 4.04 22.39 16.54
CA SER A 139 4.87 22.11 17.69
C SER A 139 4.99 20.60 17.96
N LEU A 140 6.15 20.19 18.49
CA LEU A 140 6.42 18.81 18.85
C LEU A 140 6.56 18.72 20.38
N ASN A 141 5.54 18.16 21.04
CA ASN A 141 5.48 18.10 22.49
C ASN A 141 5.17 16.68 22.98
N ASN A 142 6.00 16.14 23.87
CA ASN A 142 5.78 14.86 24.52
C ASN A 142 5.50 13.68 23.56
N GLY A 143 6.15 13.67 22.39
CA GLY A 143 5.93 12.64 21.36
C GLY A 143 4.68 12.86 20.51
N TYR A 144 4.08 14.04 20.55
CA TYR A 144 2.95 14.44 19.72
C TYR A 144 3.30 15.59 18.79
N ILE A 145 2.75 15.56 17.59
CA ILE A 145 2.64 16.70 16.68
C ILE A 145 1.36 17.43 17.06
N GLU A 146 1.48 18.71 17.39
CA GLU A 146 0.34 19.62 17.50
C GLU A 146 0.40 20.63 16.36
N ALA A 147 -0.67 20.71 15.57
CA ALA A 147 -0.80 21.64 14.46
C ALA A 147 -2.01 22.54 14.68
N LYS A 148 -1.83 23.85 14.49
CA LYS A 148 -2.87 24.87 14.67
C LYS A 148 -2.86 25.84 13.49
N ALA A 149 -4.03 26.17 12.99
CA ALA A 149 -4.21 27.21 12.00
C ALA A 149 -5.56 27.90 12.21
N LYS A 150 -5.59 29.21 12.17
CA LYS A 150 -6.87 29.93 12.12
C LYS A 150 -7.60 29.64 10.80
N LYS A 151 -6.85 29.62 9.72
CA LYS A 151 -7.22 29.22 8.37
C LYS A 151 -5.94 28.89 7.59
N LEU A 152 -5.96 27.86 6.78
CA LEU A 152 -4.86 27.56 5.86
C LEU A 152 -4.95 28.48 4.64
N ILE A 153 -3.79 28.90 4.12
CA ILE A 153 -3.69 29.80 2.97
C ILE A 153 -2.87 29.09 1.90
N GLY A 154 -3.38 29.14 0.67
CA GLY A 154 -2.73 28.52 -0.49
C GLY A 154 -1.32 29.06 -0.73
N ALA A 155 -0.40 28.19 -1.11
CA ALA A 155 1.01 28.51 -1.29
C ALA A 155 1.64 27.64 -2.40
N ASN A 156 2.80 28.09 -2.91
CA ASN A 156 3.64 27.26 -3.77
C ASN A 156 4.57 26.42 -2.90
N ILE A 157 4.44 25.11 -3.00
CA ILE A 157 5.16 24.14 -2.16
C ILE A 157 5.91 23.16 -3.04
N GLU A 158 7.22 23.19 -2.96
CA GLU A 158 8.10 22.18 -3.55
C GLU A 158 8.55 21.23 -2.45
N PHE A 159 8.34 19.92 -2.64
CA PHE A 159 8.82 18.88 -1.72
C PHE A 159 10.33 18.68 -1.90
N GLU A 160 11.09 18.59 -0.81
CA GLU A 160 12.52 18.28 -0.82
C GLU A 160 12.82 16.86 -1.33
N GLY A 161 11.84 15.98 -1.27
CA GLY A 161 11.88 14.61 -1.78
C GLY A 161 10.48 14.08 -2.01
N VAL A 162 10.33 13.18 -2.98
CA VAL A 162 9.04 12.58 -3.31
C VAL A 162 8.48 11.81 -2.10
N THR A 163 7.25 12.11 -1.71
CA THR A 163 6.57 11.47 -0.59
C THR A 163 5.09 11.25 -0.90
N VAL A 164 4.65 10.00 -0.91
CA VAL A 164 3.25 9.64 -1.19
C VAL A 164 2.33 10.23 -0.12
N THR A 165 2.52 9.85 1.14
CA THR A 165 1.67 10.33 2.24
C THR A 165 1.78 11.82 2.51
N GLY A 166 2.93 12.45 2.19
CA GLY A 166 3.09 13.90 2.23
C GLY A 166 2.23 14.58 1.17
N THR A 167 2.26 14.09 -0.06
CA THR A 167 1.41 14.60 -1.16
C THR A 167 -0.07 14.45 -0.80
N GLU A 168 -0.50 13.27 -0.33
CA GLU A 168 -1.88 13.02 0.09
C GLU A 168 -2.34 13.98 1.20
N ASN A 169 -1.52 14.15 2.23
CA ASN A 169 -1.83 15.03 3.36
C ASN A 169 -2.00 16.49 2.92
N LEU A 170 -1.12 16.96 2.02
CA LEU A 170 -1.19 18.33 1.51
C LEU A 170 -2.35 18.55 0.53
N MET A 171 -2.70 17.54 -0.27
CA MET A 171 -3.91 17.60 -1.10
C MET A 171 -5.17 17.78 -0.24
N MET A 172 -5.29 17.01 0.84
CA MET A 172 -6.40 17.14 1.79
C MET A 172 -6.41 18.52 2.47
N ALA A 173 -5.25 18.96 2.97
CA ALA A 173 -5.14 20.24 3.65
C ALA A 173 -5.45 21.42 2.72
N ALA A 174 -4.93 21.41 1.50
CA ALA A 174 -5.09 22.50 0.54
C ALA A 174 -6.52 22.58 -0.03
N SER A 175 -7.30 21.50 0.01
CA SER A 175 -8.67 21.50 -0.50
C SER A 175 -9.60 22.49 0.20
N LEU A 176 -9.33 22.84 1.47
CA LEU A 176 -10.06 23.85 2.23
C LEU A 176 -9.23 25.12 2.54
N ALA A 177 -8.02 25.24 1.98
CA ALA A 177 -7.17 26.43 2.17
C ALA A 177 -7.71 27.61 1.34
N GLU A 178 -7.49 28.83 1.78
CA GLU A 178 -7.89 30.03 1.03
C GLU A 178 -6.93 30.28 -0.14
N GLY A 179 -7.46 30.32 -1.38
CA GLY A 179 -6.68 30.60 -2.59
C GLY A 179 -6.12 29.35 -3.29
N LEU A 180 -5.10 29.56 -4.09
CA LEU A 180 -4.47 28.53 -4.92
C LEU A 180 -3.24 27.94 -4.22
N THR A 181 -3.19 26.62 -4.15
CA THR A 181 -1.98 25.86 -3.77
C THR A 181 -1.41 25.15 -4.99
N THR A 182 -0.10 25.26 -5.18
CA THR A 182 0.65 24.51 -6.19
C THR A 182 1.65 23.61 -5.47
N LEU A 183 1.57 22.31 -5.69
CA LEU A 183 2.52 21.32 -5.16
C LEU A 183 3.40 20.82 -6.29
N THR A 184 4.71 20.85 -6.12
CA THR A 184 5.69 20.34 -7.09
C THR A 184 6.61 19.30 -6.47
N ASN A 185 7.29 18.49 -7.30
CA ASN A 185 8.06 17.31 -6.88
C ASN A 185 7.21 16.34 -6.05
N VAL A 186 5.98 16.14 -6.49
CA VAL A 186 4.95 15.30 -5.84
C VAL A 186 5.07 13.84 -6.23
N ALA A 187 4.44 12.97 -5.45
CA ALA A 187 4.23 11.57 -5.81
C ALA A 187 3.23 11.45 -6.97
N LYS A 188 3.45 10.46 -7.85
CA LYS A 188 2.64 10.23 -9.07
C LYS A 188 1.92 8.88 -9.04
N GLU A 189 2.00 8.18 -7.93
CA GLU A 189 1.36 6.88 -7.75
C GLU A 189 -0.14 6.98 -8.11
N PRO A 190 -0.73 5.94 -8.72
CA PRO A 190 -2.15 5.93 -9.07
C PRO A 190 -3.08 6.29 -7.90
N GLU A 191 -2.67 5.98 -6.69
CA GLU A 191 -3.38 6.27 -5.44
C GLU A 191 -3.51 7.78 -5.17
N ILE A 192 -2.57 8.60 -5.70
CA ILE A 192 -2.67 10.08 -5.66
C ILE A 192 -3.81 10.58 -6.55
N SER A 193 -3.92 10.00 -7.76
CA SER A 193 -5.04 10.31 -8.67
C SER A 193 -6.37 9.85 -8.08
N ASP A 194 -6.40 8.69 -7.44
CA ASP A 194 -7.60 8.17 -6.77
C ASP A 194 -8.08 9.12 -5.65
N LEU A 195 -7.15 9.66 -4.85
CA LEU A 195 -7.48 10.64 -3.82
C LEU A 195 -7.98 11.95 -4.44
N ALA A 196 -7.36 12.43 -5.53
CA ALA A 196 -7.82 13.63 -6.24
C ALA A 196 -9.25 13.43 -6.80
N ASP A 197 -9.53 12.29 -7.39
CA ASP A 197 -10.86 11.94 -7.92
C ASP A 197 -11.90 11.89 -6.79
N PHE A 198 -11.54 11.30 -5.65
CA PHE A 198 -12.40 11.29 -4.47
C PHE A 198 -12.69 12.70 -3.97
N LEU A 199 -11.66 13.53 -3.74
CA LEU A 199 -11.83 14.92 -3.28
C LEU A 199 -12.61 15.75 -4.28
N ASN A 200 -12.36 15.61 -5.59
CA ASN A 200 -13.12 16.29 -6.64
C ASN A 200 -14.59 15.84 -6.65
N SER A 201 -14.89 14.57 -6.37
CA SER A 201 -16.27 14.11 -6.24
C SER A 201 -17.01 14.71 -5.04
N MET A 202 -16.26 15.22 -4.05
CA MET A 202 -16.79 15.98 -2.91
C MET A 202 -16.92 17.49 -3.19
N GLY A 203 -16.47 17.95 -4.36
CA GLY A 203 -16.51 19.35 -4.74
C GLY A 203 -15.19 20.11 -4.66
N ALA A 204 -14.07 19.43 -4.39
CA ALA A 204 -12.75 20.04 -4.49
C ALA A 204 -12.41 20.40 -5.95
N LYS A 205 -11.39 21.24 -6.12
CA LYS A 205 -10.90 21.68 -7.43
C LYS A 205 -9.40 21.34 -7.56
N ILE A 206 -9.13 20.07 -7.85
CA ILE A 206 -7.78 19.53 -7.97
C ILE A 206 -7.51 19.13 -9.42
N SER A 207 -6.34 19.52 -9.93
CA SER A 207 -5.86 19.15 -11.26
C SER A 207 -4.38 18.79 -11.22
N GLY A 208 -3.90 18.02 -12.21
CA GLY A 208 -2.51 17.62 -12.34
C GLY A 208 -2.09 16.41 -11.49
N ALA A 209 -2.99 15.76 -10.76
CA ALA A 209 -2.67 14.51 -10.05
C ALA A 209 -2.12 13.46 -11.02
N GLY A 210 -1.05 12.75 -10.61
CA GLY A 210 -0.31 11.83 -11.48
C GLY A 210 0.74 12.48 -12.38
N THR A 211 0.93 13.81 -12.30
CA THR A 211 2.00 14.55 -12.97
C THR A 211 3.01 15.12 -11.97
N ASP A 212 3.99 15.91 -12.42
CA ASP A 212 5.00 16.55 -11.55
C ASP A 212 4.45 17.72 -10.72
N GLU A 213 3.27 18.23 -11.08
CA GLU A 213 2.65 19.40 -10.46
C GLU A 213 1.16 19.15 -10.20
N ILE A 214 0.72 19.40 -8.98
CA ILE A 214 -0.69 19.36 -8.58
C ILE A 214 -1.13 20.78 -8.20
N ARG A 215 -2.25 21.23 -8.77
CA ARG A 215 -2.90 22.50 -8.47
C ARG A 215 -4.21 22.27 -7.76
N ILE A 216 -4.41 23.01 -6.67
CA ILE A 216 -5.57 22.88 -5.79
C ILE A 216 -6.11 24.29 -5.53
N GLU A 217 -7.29 24.60 -6.05
CA GLU A 217 -8.02 25.80 -5.69
C GLU A 217 -8.89 25.44 -4.49
N GLY A 218 -8.62 26.05 -3.34
CA GLY A 218 -9.36 25.74 -2.12
C GLY A 218 -10.82 26.18 -2.21
N VAL A 219 -11.69 25.43 -1.54
CA VAL A 219 -13.14 25.69 -1.47
C VAL A 219 -13.57 25.93 -0.03
N GLU A 220 -14.73 26.53 0.17
CA GLU A 220 -15.25 26.80 1.52
C GLU A 220 -15.70 25.52 2.25
N GLU A 221 -16.30 24.58 1.51
CA GLU A 221 -16.82 23.32 2.04
C GLU A 221 -16.71 22.19 1.02
N LEU A 222 -16.70 20.97 1.52
CA LEU A 222 -16.79 19.73 0.74
C LEU A 222 -18.05 18.96 1.15
N THR A 223 -18.72 18.37 0.17
CA THR A 223 -19.99 17.65 0.35
C THR A 223 -19.80 16.14 0.42
N GLY A 224 -20.85 15.42 0.81
CA GLY A 224 -20.87 13.97 0.79
C GLY A 224 -20.80 13.38 -0.62
N THR A 225 -20.32 12.16 -0.72
CA THR A 225 -20.19 11.45 -2.00
C THR A 225 -20.29 9.93 -1.85
N THR A 226 -20.46 9.24 -2.96
CA THR A 226 -20.29 7.78 -3.05
C THR A 226 -19.08 7.48 -3.93
N PHE A 227 -18.08 6.84 -3.37
CA PHE A 227 -16.84 6.52 -4.06
C PHE A 227 -16.52 5.02 -4.01
N LYS A 228 -16.01 4.49 -5.11
CA LYS A 228 -15.57 3.10 -5.20
C LYS A 228 -14.05 3.05 -5.17
N ILE A 229 -13.49 2.41 -4.15
CA ILE A 229 -12.03 2.18 -4.05
C ILE A 229 -11.57 1.34 -5.25
N PRO A 230 -10.56 1.79 -6.01
CA PRO A 230 -9.98 1.01 -7.10
C PRO A 230 -9.33 -0.29 -6.60
N ALA A 231 -9.10 -1.23 -7.50
CA ALA A 231 -8.44 -2.48 -7.18
C ALA A 231 -6.95 -2.30 -6.85
N ASP A 232 -6.43 -3.18 -5.99
CA ASP A 232 -5.04 -3.11 -5.50
C ASP A 232 -4.06 -3.71 -6.52
N ARG A 233 -3.29 -2.85 -7.20
CA ARG A 233 -2.27 -3.25 -8.17
C ARG A 233 -1.13 -4.09 -7.57
N ILE A 234 -0.86 -3.93 -6.26
CA ILE A 234 0.18 -4.70 -5.57
C ILE A 234 -0.33 -6.09 -5.19
N GLU A 235 -1.58 -6.19 -4.76
CA GLU A 235 -2.24 -7.49 -4.57
C GLU A 235 -2.25 -8.26 -5.90
N ALA A 236 -2.72 -7.66 -6.98
CA ALA A 236 -2.74 -8.26 -8.30
C ALA A 236 -1.34 -8.70 -8.75
N GLY A 237 -0.34 -7.81 -8.64
CA GLY A 237 1.05 -8.13 -8.94
C GLY A 237 1.58 -9.32 -8.15
N THR A 238 1.23 -9.41 -6.86
CA THR A 238 1.63 -10.53 -6.00
C THR A 238 1.07 -11.86 -6.48
N TYR A 239 -0.20 -11.92 -6.89
CA TYR A 239 -0.78 -13.16 -7.44
C TYR A 239 -0.22 -13.51 -8.83
N LEU A 240 0.11 -12.52 -9.66
CA LEU A 240 0.80 -12.78 -10.93
C LEU A 240 2.18 -13.39 -10.69
N VAL A 241 2.95 -12.86 -9.72
CA VAL A 241 4.23 -13.47 -9.33
C VAL A 241 4.02 -14.87 -8.74
N ALA A 242 2.97 -15.09 -7.93
CA ALA A 242 2.64 -16.43 -7.40
C ALA A 242 2.43 -17.45 -8.53
N ALA A 243 1.71 -17.06 -9.59
CA ALA A 243 1.53 -17.91 -10.77
C ALA A 243 2.84 -18.12 -11.52
N ALA A 244 3.65 -17.06 -11.71
CA ALA A 244 4.92 -17.18 -12.40
C ALA A 244 5.87 -18.15 -11.68
N VAL A 245 6.07 -18.01 -10.37
CA VAL A 245 6.98 -18.88 -9.62
C VAL A 245 6.52 -20.34 -9.52
N THR A 246 5.22 -20.59 -9.68
CA THR A 246 4.64 -21.96 -9.66
C THR A 246 4.45 -22.56 -11.05
N ASN A 247 5.01 -21.94 -12.10
CA ASN A 247 4.78 -22.33 -13.51
C ASN A 247 3.26 -22.47 -13.81
N GLY A 248 2.48 -21.49 -13.36
CA GLY A 248 1.03 -21.50 -13.40
C GLY A 248 0.44 -20.63 -14.50
N LYS A 249 -0.89 -20.70 -14.58
CA LYS A 249 -1.69 -19.86 -15.48
C LYS A 249 -2.92 -19.35 -14.76
N ILE A 250 -3.02 -18.04 -14.57
CA ILE A 250 -4.14 -17.42 -13.85
C ILE A 250 -4.70 -16.20 -14.58
N THR A 251 -5.94 -15.84 -14.21
CA THR A 251 -6.56 -14.58 -14.59
C THR A 251 -6.98 -13.82 -13.34
N ILE A 252 -6.65 -12.54 -13.29
CA ILE A 252 -7.09 -11.63 -12.22
C ILE A 252 -8.12 -10.67 -12.82
N ASN A 253 -9.31 -10.67 -12.25
CA ASN A 253 -10.41 -9.81 -12.66
C ASN A 253 -10.49 -8.54 -11.80
N LYS A 254 -11.28 -7.55 -12.26
CA LYS A 254 -11.55 -6.28 -11.57
C LYS A 254 -10.31 -5.43 -11.33
N ILE A 255 -9.29 -5.54 -12.15
CA ILE A 255 -8.05 -4.75 -12.10
C ILE A 255 -7.89 -3.91 -13.36
N ASP A 256 -7.35 -2.71 -13.21
CA ASP A 256 -6.93 -1.86 -14.34
C ASP A 256 -5.45 -2.14 -14.67
N PRO A 257 -5.14 -2.83 -15.77
CA PRO A 257 -3.77 -3.17 -16.16
C PRO A 257 -2.89 -1.93 -16.41
N THR A 258 -3.47 -0.79 -16.79
CA THR A 258 -2.70 0.44 -17.08
C THR A 258 -1.94 0.98 -15.88
N ARG A 259 -2.35 0.58 -14.67
CA ARG A 259 -1.70 0.96 -13.39
C ARG A 259 -0.51 0.05 -13.04
N MET A 260 -0.25 -1.00 -13.84
CA MET A 260 0.71 -2.06 -13.54
C MET A 260 1.87 -2.15 -14.54
N GLY A 261 2.11 -1.12 -15.33
CA GLY A 261 3.04 -1.16 -16.47
C GLY A 261 4.40 -1.77 -16.15
N SER A 262 5.12 -1.24 -15.13
CA SER A 262 6.45 -1.77 -14.74
C SER A 262 6.42 -3.20 -14.21
N ILE A 263 5.33 -3.61 -13.52
CA ILE A 263 5.16 -4.99 -13.02
C ILE A 263 4.96 -5.94 -14.19
N ILE A 264 4.06 -5.60 -15.13
CA ILE A 264 3.77 -6.40 -16.32
C ILE A 264 5.03 -6.55 -17.17
N GLU A 265 5.72 -5.45 -17.45
CA GLU A 265 6.95 -5.45 -18.25
C GLU A 265 8.05 -6.32 -17.63
N THR A 266 8.18 -6.29 -16.31
CA THR A 266 9.17 -7.11 -15.61
C THR A 266 8.80 -8.60 -15.62
N LEU A 267 7.51 -8.96 -15.50
CA LEU A 267 7.03 -10.34 -15.65
C LEU A 267 7.26 -10.86 -17.08
N GLN A 268 7.03 -10.04 -18.10
CA GLN A 268 7.32 -10.38 -19.49
C GLN A 268 8.82 -10.60 -19.73
N LYS A 269 9.69 -9.77 -19.17
CA LYS A 269 11.16 -9.97 -19.18
C LYS A 269 11.56 -11.27 -18.49
N ALA A 270 10.86 -11.65 -17.43
CA ALA A 270 11.06 -12.93 -16.73
C ALA A 270 10.57 -14.15 -17.54
N GLY A 271 9.92 -13.95 -18.67
CA GLY A 271 9.46 -15.03 -19.58
C GLY A 271 7.97 -15.32 -19.52
N ALA A 272 7.19 -14.58 -18.72
CA ALA A 272 5.75 -14.78 -18.65
C ALA A 272 5.03 -14.22 -19.88
N GLU A 273 4.07 -14.97 -20.43
CA GLU A 273 3.07 -14.41 -21.35
C GLU A 273 2.02 -13.66 -20.52
N VAL A 274 1.90 -12.36 -20.74
CA VAL A 274 0.94 -11.52 -20.00
C VAL A 274 0.01 -10.83 -20.99
N ASP A 275 -1.28 -11.10 -20.87
CA ASP A 275 -2.34 -10.48 -21.66
C ASP A 275 -3.26 -9.65 -20.77
N SER A 276 -3.71 -8.50 -21.27
CA SER A 276 -4.68 -7.64 -20.60
C SER A 276 -5.91 -7.42 -21.47
N ASN A 277 -7.09 -7.52 -20.86
CA ASN A 277 -8.36 -7.32 -21.55
C ASN A 277 -9.33 -6.55 -20.66
N GLY A 278 -9.56 -5.28 -20.97
CA GLY A 278 -10.45 -4.41 -20.20
C GLY A 278 -10.00 -4.32 -18.73
N ASN A 279 -10.81 -4.87 -17.83
CA ASN A 279 -10.56 -4.89 -16.38
C ASN A 279 -10.03 -6.24 -15.89
N SER A 280 -9.28 -6.96 -16.69
CA SER A 280 -8.65 -8.22 -16.33
C SER A 280 -7.24 -8.32 -16.88
N ILE A 281 -6.42 -9.11 -16.22
CA ILE A 281 -5.06 -9.46 -16.63
C ILE A 281 -4.86 -10.95 -16.44
N SER A 282 -4.27 -11.61 -17.43
CA SER A 282 -3.90 -13.01 -17.36
C SER A 282 -2.40 -13.21 -17.55
N LEU A 283 -1.88 -14.18 -16.85
CA LEU A 283 -0.48 -14.60 -16.94
C LEU A 283 -0.41 -16.10 -17.21
N ASP A 284 0.44 -16.49 -18.14
CA ASP A 284 0.79 -17.87 -18.45
C ASP A 284 2.31 -18.05 -18.40
N MET A 285 2.78 -18.87 -17.45
CA MET A 285 4.20 -19.24 -17.28
C MET A 285 4.43 -20.73 -17.53
N THR A 286 3.46 -21.43 -18.12
CA THR A 286 3.54 -22.91 -18.30
C THR A 286 4.49 -23.32 -19.43
N LYS A 287 4.93 -22.39 -20.28
CA LYS A 287 5.67 -22.68 -21.51
C LYS A 287 7.19 -22.46 -21.40
N ASP A 288 7.59 -21.51 -20.57
CA ASP A 288 8.96 -21.04 -20.48
C ASP A 288 9.52 -21.21 -19.07
N ALA A 289 10.85 -21.33 -18.98
CA ALA A 289 11.56 -21.24 -17.70
C ALA A 289 11.71 -19.79 -17.26
N ILE A 290 11.70 -19.56 -15.94
CA ILE A 290 11.91 -18.24 -15.35
C ILE A 290 13.30 -17.72 -15.71
N LYS A 291 13.37 -16.56 -16.33
CA LYS A 291 14.60 -15.79 -16.57
C LYS A 291 14.80 -14.81 -15.41
N PRO A 292 16.00 -14.72 -14.85
CA PRO A 292 16.30 -13.75 -13.81
C PRO A 292 16.20 -12.34 -14.38
N VAL A 293 15.76 -11.39 -13.56
CA VAL A 293 15.54 -9.98 -13.96
C VAL A 293 16.21 -9.04 -12.95
N ASP A 294 17.00 -8.09 -13.46
CA ASP A 294 17.53 -7.02 -12.63
C ASP A 294 16.45 -5.98 -12.35
N ILE A 295 16.38 -5.56 -11.09
CA ILE A 295 15.35 -4.65 -10.60
C ILE A 295 15.99 -3.49 -9.85
N VAL A 296 15.52 -2.28 -10.14
CA VAL A 296 15.80 -1.08 -9.34
C VAL A 296 14.46 -0.46 -8.96
N THR A 297 14.18 -0.40 -7.66
CA THR A 297 12.95 0.24 -7.19
C THR A 297 13.01 1.74 -7.43
N ALA A 298 11.88 2.35 -7.77
CA ALA A 298 11.77 3.78 -8.01
C ALA A 298 10.33 4.26 -7.78
N PRO A 299 10.11 5.57 -7.52
CA PRO A 299 8.78 6.14 -7.51
C PRO A 299 8.05 5.87 -8.83
N PHE A 300 6.72 5.81 -8.78
CA PHE A 300 5.91 5.60 -9.97
C PHE A 300 6.23 6.64 -11.09
N PRO A 301 6.35 6.22 -12.38
CA PRO A 301 5.98 4.93 -12.95
C PRO A 301 7.10 3.86 -12.90
N GLY A 302 8.17 4.07 -12.15
CA GLY A 302 9.21 3.07 -11.94
C GLY A 302 8.72 1.81 -11.22
N PHE A 303 9.66 0.89 -10.96
CA PHE A 303 9.31 -0.37 -10.31
C PHE A 303 8.96 -0.16 -8.83
N PRO A 304 7.76 -0.55 -8.39
CA PRO A 304 7.31 -0.24 -7.03
C PRO A 304 8.06 -1.06 -5.98
N THR A 305 8.57 -0.36 -4.95
CA THR A 305 9.21 -1.00 -3.80
C THR A 305 8.31 -2.04 -3.10
N ASP A 306 6.98 -1.92 -3.22
CA ASP A 306 6.01 -2.87 -2.67
C ASP A 306 5.99 -4.23 -3.40
N MET A 307 6.64 -4.36 -4.57
CA MET A 307 6.80 -5.60 -5.31
C MET A 307 8.22 -6.20 -5.21
N GLN A 308 9.16 -5.50 -4.57
CA GLN A 308 10.55 -5.90 -4.46
C GLN A 308 10.73 -7.32 -3.88
N ALA A 309 10.07 -7.61 -2.76
CA ALA A 309 10.21 -8.89 -2.06
C ALA A 309 9.65 -10.08 -2.87
N GLN A 310 8.53 -9.88 -3.61
CA GLN A 310 7.91 -10.91 -4.43
C GLN A 310 8.82 -11.28 -5.62
N PHE A 311 9.39 -10.28 -6.28
CA PHE A 311 10.31 -10.52 -7.40
C PHE A 311 11.68 -11.04 -6.95
N THR A 312 12.09 -10.76 -5.70
CA THR A 312 13.25 -11.43 -5.09
C THR A 312 13.05 -12.95 -5.08
N VAL A 313 11.85 -13.44 -4.72
CA VAL A 313 11.54 -14.88 -4.75
C VAL A 313 11.53 -15.43 -6.19
N LEU A 314 10.99 -14.67 -7.16
CA LEU A 314 11.02 -15.07 -8.56
C LEU A 314 12.45 -15.27 -9.05
N ASN A 315 13.35 -14.35 -8.71
CA ASN A 315 14.76 -14.43 -9.08
C ASN A 315 15.48 -15.60 -8.40
N CYS A 316 15.09 -16.00 -7.18
CA CYS A 316 15.72 -17.15 -6.48
C CYS A 316 15.62 -18.47 -7.23
N ILE A 317 14.65 -18.63 -8.12
CA ILE A 317 14.43 -19.85 -8.91
C ILE A 317 14.64 -19.63 -10.42
N GLY A 318 15.06 -18.44 -10.81
CA GLY A 318 15.48 -18.15 -12.18
C GLY A 318 16.85 -18.73 -12.48
N SER A 319 17.10 -19.14 -13.74
CA SER A 319 18.39 -19.74 -14.14
C SER A 319 19.46 -18.68 -14.34
N GLY A 320 20.25 -18.33 -13.33
CA GLY A 320 21.38 -17.40 -13.41
C GLY A 320 21.45 -16.39 -12.29
N GLU A 321 22.26 -15.36 -12.49
CA GLU A 321 22.47 -14.27 -11.54
C GLU A 321 21.54 -13.10 -11.83
N SER A 322 21.12 -12.40 -10.79
CA SER A 322 20.34 -11.17 -10.87
C SER A 322 20.58 -10.27 -9.67
N SER A 323 20.14 -9.02 -9.80
CA SER A 323 20.24 -8.03 -8.75
C SER A 323 18.90 -7.34 -8.47
N VAL A 324 18.67 -7.02 -7.19
CA VAL A 324 17.54 -6.21 -6.75
C VAL A 324 18.08 -5.05 -5.92
N THR A 325 18.00 -3.85 -6.46
CA THR A 325 18.44 -2.62 -5.78
C THR A 325 17.25 -1.87 -5.22
N GLU A 326 17.25 -1.63 -3.91
CA GLU A 326 16.22 -0.88 -3.18
C GLU A 326 16.67 0.56 -2.98
N THR A 327 15.96 1.51 -3.58
CA THR A 327 16.30 2.95 -3.51
C THR A 327 15.35 3.76 -2.64
N ILE A 328 14.25 3.15 -2.18
CA ILE A 328 13.19 3.85 -1.46
C ILE A 328 13.31 3.64 0.06
N PHE A 329 13.61 2.41 0.49
CA PHE A 329 13.69 2.06 1.92
C PHE A 329 14.95 1.26 2.24
N GLU A 330 15.81 1.83 3.07
CA GLU A 330 17.15 1.32 3.39
C GLU A 330 17.17 -0.07 4.06
N ASN A 331 16.10 -0.46 4.77
CA ASN A 331 16.04 -1.72 5.54
C ASN A 331 15.05 -2.74 4.96
N ARG A 332 14.77 -2.70 3.65
CA ARG A 332 13.68 -3.51 3.08
C ARG A 332 14.11 -4.91 2.62
N PHE A 333 15.20 -5.45 3.16
CA PHE A 333 15.71 -6.80 2.86
C PHE A 333 15.61 -7.79 4.03
N MET A 334 14.79 -7.51 5.05
CA MET A 334 14.68 -8.40 6.23
C MET A 334 14.19 -9.82 5.89
N HIS A 335 13.43 -9.98 4.81
CA HIS A 335 12.95 -11.28 4.31
C HIS A 335 14.09 -12.18 3.78
N VAL A 336 15.22 -11.61 3.39
CA VAL A 336 16.33 -12.35 2.79
C VAL A 336 16.89 -13.39 3.77
N GLN A 337 17.01 -13.08 5.05
CA GLN A 337 17.47 -14.03 6.05
C GLN A 337 16.56 -15.26 6.13
N GLU A 338 15.25 -15.06 6.07
CA GLU A 338 14.28 -16.15 6.12
C GLU A 338 14.27 -16.94 4.79
N LEU A 339 14.44 -16.29 3.64
CA LEU A 339 14.59 -16.97 2.35
C LEU A 339 15.86 -17.83 2.34
N ASN A 340 17.01 -17.32 2.81
CA ASN A 340 18.24 -18.09 2.90
C ASN A 340 18.12 -19.33 3.83
N ARG A 341 17.27 -19.26 4.88
CA ARG A 341 16.91 -20.45 5.68
C ARG A 341 16.16 -21.51 4.87
N MET A 342 15.45 -21.10 3.82
CA MET A 342 14.78 -22.02 2.90
C MET A 342 15.70 -22.55 1.81
N GLY A 343 16.99 -22.13 1.78
CA GLY A 343 18.00 -22.62 0.85
C GLY A 343 18.19 -21.76 -0.40
N THR A 344 17.76 -20.49 -0.39
CA THR A 344 18.11 -19.54 -1.46
C THR A 344 19.57 -19.07 -1.31
N ASP A 345 20.14 -18.54 -2.38
CA ASP A 345 21.47 -17.95 -2.41
C ASP A 345 21.37 -16.44 -2.69
N ILE A 346 21.21 -15.67 -1.61
CA ILE A 346 21.08 -14.22 -1.66
C ILE A 346 22.12 -13.58 -0.77
N THR A 347 22.91 -12.67 -1.34
CA THR A 347 23.89 -11.83 -0.62
C THR A 347 23.50 -10.37 -0.69
N ILE A 348 23.45 -9.68 0.47
CA ILE A 348 23.18 -8.25 0.54
C ILE A 348 24.49 -7.46 0.49
N ASN A 349 24.55 -6.50 -0.42
CA ASN A 349 25.65 -5.55 -0.55
C ASN A 349 25.08 -4.11 -0.56
N GLY A 350 25.12 -3.45 0.58
CA GLY A 350 24.50 -2.12 0.75
C GLY A 350 22.99 -2.18 0.51
N THR A 351 22.51 -1.46 -0.50
CA THR A 351 21.09 -1.41 -0.91
C THR A 351 20.76 -2.40 -2.03
N THR A 352 21.65 -3.32 -2.35
CA THR A 352 21.47 -4.30 -3.45
C THR A 352 21.54 -5.73 -2.91
N ALA A 353 20.54 -6.53 -3.24
CA ALA A 353 20.56 -7.98 -3.10
C ALA A 353 21.09 -8.60 -4.39
N LEU A 354 22.16 -9.37 -4.29
CA LEU A 354 22.69 -10.22 -5.36
C LEU A 354 22.11 -11.62 -5.16
N ILE A 355 21.50 -12.17 -6.21
CA ILE A 355 20.74 -13.40 -6.15
C ILE A 355 21.30 -14.37 -7.18
N ASN A 356 21.73 -15.55 -6.71
CA ASN A 356 22.02 -16.69 -7.58
C ASN A 356 20.81 -17.63 -7.56
N GLY A 357 20.26 -17.91 -8.73
CA GLY A 357 19.14 -18.83 -8.84
C GLY A 357 19.51 -20.25 -8.40
N VAL A 358 18.59 -20.92 -7.71
CA VAL A 358 18.77 -22.29 -7.23
C VAL A 358 17.75 -23.23 -7.85
N ASP A 359 18.09 -24.51 -8.03
CA ASP A 359 17.19 -25.52 -8.62
C ASP A 359 15.96 -25.81 -7.77
N SER A 360 16.05 -25.60 -6.47
CA SER A 360 14.93 -25.81 -5.53
C SER A 360 15.22 -25.22 -4.17
N ILE A 361 14.16 -24.82 -3.47
CA ILE A 361 14.18 -24.42 -2.07
C ILE A 361 13.42 -25.43 -1.20
N SER A 362 13.69 -25.42 0.09
CA SER A 362 13.10 -26.36 1.05
C SER A 362 12.12 -25.67 1.98
N GLY A 363 11.05 -26.35 2.34
CA GLY A 363 10.12 -25.89 3.35
C GLY A 363 10.81 -25.73 4.70
N ALA A 364 10.45 -24.67 5.43
CA ALA A 364 10.97 -24.35 6.74
C ALA A 364 9.93 -23.60 7.59
N GLN A 365 10.18 -23.51 8.89
CA GLN A 365 9.48 -22.57 9.74
C GLN A 365 10.17 -21.20 9.61
N VAL A 366 9.44 -20.21 9.12
CA VAL A 366 9.89 -18.86 8.82
C VAL A 366 9.02 -17.81 9.49
N MET A 367 9.57 -16.63 9.71
CA MET A 367 8.90 -15.59 10.46
C MET A 367 8.70 -14.34 9.60
N ALA A 368 7.44 -13.93 9.46
CA ALA A 368 7.10 -12.67 8.83
C ALA A 368 7.65 -11.47 9.63
N THR A 369 8.30 -10.53 8.96
CA THR A 369 8.94 -9.35 9.56
C THR A 369 8.18 -8.06 9.24
N ASP A 370 7.53 -8.01 8.09
CA ASP A 370 6.68 -6.93 7.62
C ASP A 370 5.68 -7.43 6.58
N LEU A 371 4.77 -6.57 6.12
CA LEU A 371 3.70 -6.90 5.19
C LEU A 371 4.20 -7.56 3.88
N ARG A 372 5.18 -6.97 3.22
CA ARG A 372 5.65 -7.43 1.89
C ARG A 372 6.62 -8.61 2.01
N ALA A 373 7.45 -8.61 3.05
CA ALA A 373 8.23 -9.78 3.44
C ALA A 373 7.33 -11.00 3.69
N SER A 374 6.21 -10.82 4.39
CA SER A 374 5.23 -11.90 4.62
C SER A 374 4.73 -12.51 3.31
N ALA A 375 4.36 -11.67 2.33
CA ALA A 375 3.91 -12.12 1.03
C ALA A 375 5.00 -12.93 0.30
N SER A 376 6.25 -12.47 0.30
CA SER A 376 7.35 -13.19 -0.34
C SER A 376 7.61 -14.57 0.29
N LEU A 377 7.50 -14.70 1.63
CA LEU A 377 7.65 -15.99 2.31
C LEU A 377 6.51 -16.96 1.96
N ILE A 378 5.29 -16.46 1.75
CA ILE A 378 4.19 -17.28 1.25
C ILE A 378 4.51 -17.78 -0.16
N LEU A 379 4.97 -16.89 -1.08
CA LEU A 379 5.36 -17.28 -2.44
C LEU A 379 6.48 -18.32 -2.43
N ALA A 380 7.49 -18.15 -1.59
CA ALA A 380 8.55 -19.13 -1.41
C ALA A 380 7.99 -20.48 -0.91
N GLY A 381 7.03 -20.45 0.03
CA GLY A 381 6.35 -21.65 0.51
C GLY A 381 5.61 -22.42 -0.57
N LEU A 382 4.98 -21.73 -1.56
CA LEU A 382 4.26 -22.37 -2.68
C LEU A 382 5.18 -23.22 -3.57
N ILE A 383 6.46 -22.93 -3.63
CA ILE A 383 7.46 -23.61 -4.49
C ILE A 383 8.44 -24.49 -3.71
N ALA A 384 8.44 -24.39 -2.41
CA ALA A 384 9.37 -25.14 -1.55
C ALA A 384 9.06 -26.64 -1.56
N LYS A 385 10.09 -27.47 -1.47
CA LYS A 385 9.92 -28.92 -1.23
C LYS A 385 9.55 -29.16 0.22
N GLY A 386 8.37 -29.79 0.45
CA GLY A 386 7.86 -30.07 1.78
C GLY A 386 6.90 -29.00 2.31
N GLU A 387 6.88 -28.84 3.63
CA GLU A 387 5.94 -27.92 4.31
C GLU A 387 6.66 -26.66 4.79
N THR A 388 6.04 -25.51 4.59
CA THR A 388 6.49 -24.22 5.12
C THR A 388 5.48 -23.71 6.14
N ILE A 389 5.96 -23.29 7.30
CA ILE A 389 5.12 -22.63 8.32
C ILE A 389 5.54 -21.17 8.38
N VAL A 390 4.61 -20.27 8.10
CA VAL A 390 4.85 -18.82 8.23
C VAL A 390 4.22 -18.32 9.52
N ASP A 391 5.07 -17.89 10.44
CA ASP A 391 4.67 -17.28 11.71
C ASP A 391 4.41 -15.77 11.58
N ARG A 392 3.70 -15.17 12.55
CA ARG A 392 3.39 -13.73 12.64
C ARG A 392 2.57 -13.20 11.46
N ILE A 393 1.59 -13.96 11.01
CA ILE A 393 0.78 -13.63 9.83
C ILE A 393 -0.11 -12.39 10.00
N TYR A 394 -0.20 -11.82 11.21
CA TYR A 394 -0.83 -10.51 11.40
C TYR A 394 -0.21 -9.40 10.53
N HIS A 395 1.04 -9.59 10.06
CA HIS A 395 1.63 -8.70 9.08
C HIS A 395 0.96 -8.81 7.72
N ILE A 396 0.61 -10.03 7.29
CA ILE A 396 -0.06 -10.24 5.99
C ILE A 396 -1.50 -9.71 6.00
N ASP A 397 -2.21 -9.84 7.12
CA ASP A 397 -3.60 -9.39 7.29
C ASP A 397 -3.75 -7.86 7.22
N ARG A 398 -2.65 -7.13 7.27
CA ARG A 398 -2.61 -5.68 7.07
C ARG A 398 -2.76 -5.25 5.62
N GLY A 399 -2.53 -6.12 4.64
CA GLY A 399 -2.51 -5.71 3.24
C GLY A 399 -2.93 -6.75 2.21
N TYR A 400 -3.30 -7.96 2.64
CA TYR A 400 -3.85 -8.98 1.76
C TYR A 400 -5.11 -9.57 2.37
N GLU A 401 -6.22 -9.40 1.68
CA GLU A 401 -7.51 -9.92 2.11
C GLU A 401 -7.57 -11.42 1.86
N ARG A 402 -7.57 -12.21 2.97
CA ARG A 402 -7.71 -13.67 2.95
C ARG A 402 -6.84 -14.35 1.88
N ILE A 403 -5.54 -14.06 1.91
CA ILE A 403 -4.59 -14.54 0.90
C ILE A 403 -4.62 -16.07 0.77
N GLU A 404 -4.82 -16.80 1.88
CA GLU A 404 -4.92 -18.25 1.90
C GLU A 404 -6.15 -18.76 1.12
N GLU A 405 -7.29 -18.09 1.23
CA GLU A 405 -8.51 -18.47 0.50
C GLU A 405 -8.33 -18.22 -1.01
N LYS A 406 -7.80 -17.05 -1.40
CA LYS A 406 -7.55 -16.73 -2.81
C LYS A 406 -6.53 -17.66 -3.45
N LEU A 407 -5.43 -17.97 -2.75
CA LEU A 407 -4.43 -18.94 -3.23
C LEU A 407 -5.00 -20.36 -3.29
N SER A 408 -5.80 -20.78 -2.32
CA SER A 408 -6.50 -22.09 -2.36
C SER A 408 -7.46 -22.18 -3.54
N ASN A 409 -8.18 -21.10 -3.88
CA ASN A 409 -9.05 -21.04 -5.06
C ASN A 409 -8.26 -21.17 -6.39
N LEU A 410 -6.98 -20.85 -6.37
CA LEU A 410 -6.06 -21.05 -7.51
C LEU A 410 -5.35 -22.42 -7.47
N GLY A 411 -5.65 -23.28 -6.47
CA GLY A 411 -5.13 -24.64 -6.37
C GLY A 411 -3.95 -24.82 -5.41
N ALA A 412 -3.55 -23.79 -4.64
CA ALA A 412 -2.53 -23.94 -3.61
C ALA A 412 -3.01 -24.80 -2.43
N GLU A 413 -2.10 -25.56 -1.84
CA GLU A 413 -2.31 -26.22 -0.55
C GLU A 413 -1.82 -25.32 0.59
N ILE A 414 -2.69 -24.45 1.05
CA ILE A 414 -2.41 -23.46 2.10
C ILE A 414 -3.58 -23.41 3.09
N ILE A 415 -3.27 -23.43 4.37
CA ILE A 415 -4.27 -23.35 5.43
C ILE A 415 -3.81 -22.43 6.55
N ARG A 416 -4.77 -21.73 7.16
CA ARG A 416 -4.55 -20.95 8.37
C ARG A 416 -4.73 -21.86 9.59
N LEU A 417 -3.67 -21.95 10.39
CA LEU A 417 -3.68 -22.72 11.65
C LEU A 417 -4.08 -21.77 12.79
N PRO A 418 -5.00 -22.19 13.66
CA PRO A 418 -5.37 -21.41 14.84
C PRO A 418 -4.21 -21.34 15.84
N ASN A 419 -4.37 -20.48 16.84
CA ASN A 419 -3.46 -20.37 17.98
C ASN A 419 -3.35 -21.67 18.80
#